data_a9729db5cf4bd47b72d3ff37b0096f35
#
_entry.id   a9729db5cf4bd47b72d3ff37b0096f35
#
_cell.length_a   1.000
_cell.length_b   1.000
_cell.length_c   1.000
_cell.angle_alpha   90.00
_cell.angle_beta   90.00
_cell.angle_gamma   90.00
#
_symmetry.space_group_name_H-M   'P 1'
#
loop_
_entity.id
_entity.type
_entity.pdbx_description
1 polymer ?
#
loop_
_entity_poly.entity_id
_entity_poly.type
_entity_poly.pdbx_seq_one_letter_code
_entity_poly.pdbx_strand_id
1 'polypeptide(L)'
;MKDLYLKLPHVKLSTGLQLLLVSIMFLGLATALKPRAHYAKNESNFEQTIPRVINGWVEVQQSTPQVSMVSDEKSLVNQLYDDTLMRTYADAEGHQVMVALAYAREQRQDVKMHQPDICYPAQGYQLQKTQTVTFETLNSTAPVIGKRQLYYGQNHLEAVSYWIRVGDRTMTSGVQMRLKIIEDGLLKGRLDDGILVRVSTVIPDESKAKDAYELHEKFLSEFASVVEVNAPGLLLPN
;
A
#
# COMPACT_ATOMS: atom_id res chain seq x y z
N MET A 1 -37.23 32.22 36.80
CA MET A 1 -36.00 31.61 36.30
C MET A 1 -35.25 31.06 37.51
N LYS A 2 -35.23 29.71 37.67
CA LYS A 2 -34.52 29.09 38.80
C LYS A 2 -33.06 28.88 38.38
N ASP A 3 -32.16 29.51 39.13
CA ASP A 3 -30.72 29.40 38.95
C ASP A 3 -30.27 27.94 39.10
N LEU A 4 -29.90 27.32 38.00
CA LEU A 4 -29.29 25.99 37.97
C LEU A 4 -27.78 26.12 38.27
N TYR A 5 -27.47 26.35 39.57
CA TYR A 5 -26.06 26.28 40.01
C TYR A 5 -25.59 24.83 39.92
N LEU A 6 -24.74 24.53 38.95
CA LEU A 6 -23.99 23.29 38.90
C LEU A 6 -23.11 23.24 40.17
N LYS A 7 -23.52 22.41 41.16
CA LYS A 7 -22.66 22.08 42.29
C LYS A 7 -21.49 21.24 41.79
N LEU A 8 -20.36 21.86 41.50
CA LEU A 8 -19.14 21.17 41.24
C LEU A 8 -18.73 20.36 42.47
N PRO A 9 -18.34 19.06 42.30
CA PRO A 9 -17.91 18.23 43.43
C PRO A 9 -16.64 18.86 44.06
N HIS A 10 -16.66 19.07 45.37
CA HIS A 10 -15.48 19.52 46.13
C HIS A 10 -14.45 18.41 46.20
N VAL A 11 -13.43 18.46 45.34
CA VAL A 11 -12.29 17.53 45.39
C VAL A 11 -11.32 17.97 46.48
N LYS A 12 -10.96 17.07 47.41
CA LYS A 12 -9.95 17.38 48.45
C LYS A 12 -8.64 17.75 47.75
N LEU A 13 -7.94 18.75 48.27
CA LEU A 13 -6.69 19.25 47.70
C LEU A 13 -5.64 18.13 47.48
N SER A 14 -5.56 17.15 48.42
CA SER A 14 -4.70 15.97 48.28
C SER A 14 -5.07 15.08 47.11
N THR A 15 -6.37 14.87 46.85
CA THR A 15 -6.84 14.10 45.69
C THR A 15 -6.60 14.87 44.40
N GLY A 16 -6.77 16.19 44.39
CA GLY A 16 -6.45 17.03 43.24
C GLY A 16 -4.96 16.99 42.88
N LEU A 17 -4.06 17.01 43.87
CA LEU A 17 -2.63 16.93 43.66
C LEU A 17 -2.23 15.53 43.13
N GLN A 18 -2.83 14.47 43.66
CA GLN A 18 -2.60 13.09 43.14
C GLN A 18 -3.03 12.92 41.68
N LEU A 19 -4.21 13.43 41.33
CA LEU A 19 -4.70 13.40 39.95
C LEU A 19 -3.78 14.21 39.02
N LEU A 20 -3.29 15.37 39.46
CA LEU A 20 -2.34 16.17 38.68
C LEU A 20 -1.04 15.40 38.44
N LEU A 21 -0.45 14.78 39.46
CA LEU A 21 0.78 13.96 39.32
C LEU A 21 0.58 12.81 38.39
N VAL A 22 -0.53 12.07 38.50
CA VAL A 22 -0.89 10.99 37.60
C VAL A 22 -1.03 11.50 36.15
N SER A 23 -1.69 12.63 35.96
CA SER A 23 -1.85 13.22 34.63
C SER A 23 -0.51 13.64 34.01
N ILE A 24 0.39 14.24 34.80
CA ILE A 24 1.76 14.58 34.36
C ILE A 24 2.55 13.33 33.99
N MET A 25 2.44 12.28 34.81
CA MET A 25 3.09 11.00 34.51
C MET A 25 2.58 10.39 33.20
N PHE A 26 1.25 10.37 32.97
CA PHE A 26 0.67 9.88 31.72
C PHE A 26 1.07 10.74 30.53
N LEU A 27 1.12 12.06 30.68
CA LEU A 27 1.57 12.96 29.62
C LEU A 27 3.04 12.73 29.28
N GLY A 28 3.89 12.55 30.29
CA GLY A 28 5.30 12.19 30.11
C GLY A 28 5.48 10.83 29.41
N LEU A 29 4.71 9.84 29.83
CA LEU A 29 4.70 8.53 29.20
C LEU A 29 4.21 8.58 27.74
N ALA A 30 3.13 9.31 27.46
CA ALA A 30 2.58 9.50 26.12
C ALA A 30 3.58 10.20 25.19
N THR A 31 4.33 11.19 25.67
CA THR A 31 5.36 11.86 24.89
C THR A 31 6.59 10.98 24.65
N ALA A 32 6.96 10.15 25.64
CA ALA A 32 8.08 9.20 25.53
C ALA A 32 7.76 8.04 24.56
N LEU A 33 6.49 7.61 24.50
CA LEU A 33 6.01 6.54 23.63
C LEU A 33 5.57 7.04 22.24
N LYS A 34 5.72 8.32 21.93
CA LYS A 34 5.38 8.84 20.61
C LYS A 34 6.25 8.19 19.54
N PRO A 35 5.66 7.47 18.56
CA PRO A 35 6.43 6.85 17.49
C PRO A 35 7.21 7.88 16.68
N ARG A 36 8.41 7.51 16.24
CA ARG A 36 9.24 8.32 15.35
C ARG A 36 9.07 7.81 13.93
N ALA A 37 8.93 8.72 12.97
CA ALA A 37 8.94 8.35 11.57
C ALA A 37 10.30 7.70 11.21
N HIS A 38 10.24 6.57 10.54
CA HIS A 38 11.43 5.88 10.02
C HIS A 38 11.31 5.85 8.50
N TYR A 39 11.86 6.87 7.87
CA TYR A 39 11.81 7.00 6.43
C TYR A 39 12.75 5.99 5.77
N ALA A 40 12.27 5.31 4.72
CA ALA A 40 13.17 4.67 3.79
C ALA A 40 14.15 5.74 3.25
N LYS A 41 15.40 5.34 3.07
CA LYS A 41 16.53 6.22 2.75
C LYS A 41 16.40 6.92 1.38
N ASN A 42 15.43 6.53 0.58
CA ASN A 42 15.21 7.03 -0.77
C ASN A 42 14.08 8.05 -0.78
N GLU A 43 14.37 9.27 -1.22
CA GLU A 43 13.33 10.18 -1.70
C GLU A 43 12.68 9.49 -2.90
N SER A 44 11.42 9.08 -2.76
CA SER A 44 10.69 8.41 -3.82
C SER A 44 10.37 9.43 -4.92
N ASN A 45 11.08 9.34 -6.03
CA ASN A 45 10.72 9.97 -7.28
C ASN A 45 10.63 8.86 -8.33
N PHE A 46 9.44 8.24 -8.43
CA PHE A 46 9.22 7.09 -9.30
C PHE A 46 9.49 7.40 -10.77
N GLU A 47 9.25 8.62 -11.22
CA GLU A 47 9.52 9.02 -12.58
C GLU A 47 11.02 8.91 -12.93
N GLN A 48 11.90 9.10 -11.96
CA GLN A 48 13.35 8.99 -12.12
C GLN A 48 13.89 7.61 -11.72
N THR A 49 13.30 6.98 -10.72
CA THR A 49 13.79 5.73 -10.14
C THR A 49 13.37 4.51 -10.96
N ILE A 50 12.13 4.52 -11.50
CA ILE A 50 11.58 3.39 -12.24
C ILE A 50 11.94 3.51 -13.72
N PRO A 51 12.74 2.58 -14.27
CA PRO A 51 13.19 2.65 -15.66
C PRO A 51 12.01 2.48 -16.65
N ARG A 52 12.13 3.13 -17.80
CA ARG A 52 11.18 3.00 -18.92
C ARG A 52 11.47 1.78 -19.80
N VAL A 53 12.64 1.16 -19.61
CA VAL A 53 13.05 -0.07 -20.28
C VAL A 53 13.60 -1.04 -19.24
N ILE A 54 13.10 -2.27 -19.22
CA ILE A 54 13.43 -3.30 -18.23
C ILE A 54 13.56 -4.65 -18.94
N ASN A 55 14.78 -5.14 -19.13
CA ASN A 55 15.08 -6.47 -19.66
C ASN A 55 14.21 -6.89 -20.89
N GLY A 56 14.06 -5.96 -21.85
CA GLY A 56 13.24 -6.21 -23.06
C GLY A 56 11.80 -5.73 -22.97
N TRP A 57 11.32 -5.36 -21.79
CA TRP A 57 10.06 -4.62 -21.62
C TRP A 57 10.28 -3.15 -21.87
N VAL A 58 9.42 -2.54 -22.66
CA VAL A 58 9.49 -1.11 -23.02
C VAL A 58 8.21 -0.43 -22.60
N GLU A 59 8.31 0.74 -21.97
CA GLU A 59 7.13 1.58 -21.70
C GLU A 59 6.43 1.96 -22.99
N VAL A 60 5.15 1.71 -23.05
CA VAL A 60 4.30 2.05 -24.21
C VAL A 60 3.16 2.97 -23.80
N GLN A 61 2.62 3.70 -24.78
CA GLN A 61 1.43 4.48 -24.55
C GLN A 61 0.27 3.55 -24.19
N GLN A 62 -0.43 3.88 -23.13
CA GLN A 62 -1.53 3.11 -22.61
C GLN A 62 -2.67 3.04 -23.65
N SER A 63 -3.06 1.81 -24.03
CA SER A 63 -4.17 1.56 -24.96
C SER A 63 -5.52 1.44 -24.26
N THR A 64 -5.52 0.99 -23.02
CA THR A 64 -6.73 0.82 -22.19
C THR A 64 -6.55 1.58 -20.88
N PRO A 65 -7.53 2.40 -20.45
CA PRO A 65 -7.43 3.12 -19.18
C PRO A 65 -7.21 2.15 -18.02
N GLN A 66 -6.16 2.37 -17.23
CA GLN A 66 -5.93 1.60 -15.99
C GLN A 66 -6.96 2.02 -14.93
N VAL A 67 -7.37 1.07 -14.11
CA VAL A 67 -8.14 1.36 -12.91
C VAL A 67 -7.33 2.29 -12.01
N SER A 68 -7.85 3.49 -11.78
CA SER A 68 -7.19 4.49 -10.94
C SER A 68 -6.97 3.93 -9.53
N MET A 69 -5.82 4.24 -8.95
CA MET A 69 -5.54 3.94 -7.55
C MET A 69 -6.34 4.83 -6.59
N VAL A 70 -7.16 5.71 -7.14
CA VAL A 70 -7.89 6.74 -6.41
C VAL A 70 -9.32 6.84 -6.89
N SER A 71 -10.26 6.77 -5.95
CA SER A 71 -11.69 6.82 -6.24
C SER A 71 -12.26 8.22 -6.53
N ASP A 72 -11.55 9.29 -6.13
CA ASP A 72 -11.99 10.68 -6.35
C ASP A 72 -10.81 11.56 -6.76
N GLU A 73 -10.83 12.05 -8.01
CA GLU A 73 -9.75 12.88 -8.58
C GLU A 73 -9.51 14.22 -7.89
N LYS A 74 -10.36 14.65 -6.98
CA LYS A 74 -10.36 16.07 -6.56
C LYS A 74 -9.89 16.40 -5.14
N SER A 75 -9.71 15.46 -4.21
CA SER A 75 -9.47 15.94 -2.84
C SER A 75 -8.44 15.25 -1.97
N LEU A 76 -8.09 13.98 -2.17
CA LEU A 76 -7.35 13.24 -1.14
C LEU A 76 -6.07 12.51 -1.62
N VAL A 77 -5.82 12.41 -2.92
CA VAL A 77 -4.72 11.61 -3.47
C VAL A 77 -3.36 12.14 -3.13
N ASN A 78 -3.16 13.44 -3.37
CA ASN A 78 -1.90 14.13 -3.07
C ASN A 78 -1.64 14.25 -1.55
N GLN A 79 -2.60 13.83 -0.72
CA GLN A 79 -2.48 13.80 0.72
C GLN A 79 -2.24 12.39 1.29
N LEU A 80 -2.53 11.33 0.51
CA LEU A 80 -2.45 9.93 0.97
C LEU A 80 -1.15 9.24 0.57
N TYR A 81 -0.61 9.59 -0.59
CA TYR A 81 0.61 9.01 -1.11
C TYR A 81 1.66 10.08 -1.36
N ASP A 82 2.89 9.77 -0.99
CA ASP A 82 4.04 10.64 -1.27
C ASP A 82 4.48 10.54 -2.72
N ASP A 83 4.25 9.37 -3.35
CA ASP A 83 4.55 9.14 -4.76
C ASP A 83 3.66 8.05 -5.37
N THR A 84 3.34 8.21 -6.65
CA THR A 84 2.53 7.25 -7.42
C THR A 84 3.04 7.13 -8.83
N LEU A 85 2.96 5.93 -9.41
CA LEU A 85 3.31 5.68 -10.81
C LEU A 85 2.26 4.79 -11.45
N MET A 86 1.86 5.11 -12.67
CA MET A 86 1.02 4.25 -13.52
C MET A 86 1.64 4.21 -14.92
N ARG A 87 2.14 3.03 -15.33
CA ARG A 87 2.76 2.81 -16.64
C ARG A 87 2.29 1.50 -17.26
N THR A 88 2.38 1.40 -18.56
CA THR A 88 2.18 0.16 -19.30
C THR A 88 3.49 -0.22 -19.97
N TYR A 89 3.88 -1.48 -19.80
CA TYR A 89 5.05 -2.05 -20.46
C TYR A 89 4.61 -3.12 -21.45
N ALA A 90 5.33 -3.21 -22.58
CA ALA A 90 5.14 -4.27 -23.56
C ALA A 90 6.45 -5.03 -23.80
N ASP A 91 6.36 -6.35 -24.01
CA ASP A 91 7.47 -7.18 -24.48
C ASP A 91 7.58 -7.18 -26.01
N ALA A 92 8.58 -7.88 -26.54
CA ALA A 92 8.81 -7.99 -27.99
C ALA A 92 7.68 -8.72 -28.73
N GLU A 93 6.91 -9.55 -28.05
CA GLU A 93 5.76 -10.29 -28.58
C GLU A 93 4.47 -9.45 -28.56
N GLY A 94 4.50 -8.26 -27.92
CA GLY A 94 3.37 -7.34 -27.80
C GLY A 94 2.45 -7.62 -26.61
N HIS A 95 2.84 -8.51 -25.69
CA HIS A 95 2.09 -8.66 -24.43
C HIS A 95 2.24 -7.40 -23.59
N GLN A 96 1.14 -6.95 -23.01
CA GLN A 96 1.12 -5.72 -22.20
C GLN A 96 0.85 -6.03 -20.73
N VAL A 97 1.61 -5.37 -19.87
CA VAL A 97 1.43 -5.38 -18.41
C VAL A 97 1.31 -3.93 -17.93
N MET A 98 0.20 -3.63 -17.28
CA MET A 98 -0.05 -2.36 -16.63
C MET A 98 0.53 -2.41 -15.21
N VAL A 99 1.34 -1.42 -14.83
CA VAL A 99 1.96 -1.30 -13.51
C VAL A 99 1.36 -0.10 -12.78
N ALA A 100 1.03 -0.30 -11.52
CA ALA A 100 0.66 0.79 -10.62
C ALA A 100 1.41 0.65 -9.30
N LEU A 101 2.12 1.70 -8.91
CA LEU A 101 2.83 1.83 -7.65
C LEU A 101 2.23 2.97 -6.85
N ALA A 102 2.01 2.76 -5.54
CA ALA A 102 1.59 3.81 -4.63
C ALA A 102 2.39 3.70 -3.33
N TYR A 103 3.17 4.72 -3.03
CA TYR A 103 4.11 4.77 -1.92
C TYR A 103 3.69 5.79 -0.87
N ALA A 104 3.79 5.40 0.39
CA ALA A 104 3.63 6.29 1.53
C ALA A 104 4.83 6.13 2.48
N ARG A 105 5.49 7.24 2.80
CA ARG A 105 6.64 7.28 3.72
C ARG A 105 6.28 6.87 5.13
N GLU A 106 5.06 7.15 5.54
CA GLU A 106 4.54 6.83 6.86
C GLU A 106 3.22 6.09 6.73
N GLN A 107 3.15 4.89 7.28
CA GLN A 107 1.87 4.19 7.42
C GLN A 107 1.15 4.71 8.67
N ARG A 108 0.26 5.69 8.47
CA ARG A 108 -0.63 6.20 9.50
C ARG A 108 -2.00 5.54 9.39
N GLN A 109 -2.78 5.56 10.47
CA GLN A 109 -4.13 4.94 10.46
C GLN A 109 -5.12 5.62 9.50
N ASP A 110 -4.88 6.87 9.16
CA ASP A 110 -5.62 7.66 8.19
C ASP A 110 -5.16 7.43 6.75
N VAL A 111 -3.92 6.97 6.55
CA VAL A 111 -3.39 6.56 5.25
C VAL A 111 -3.85 5.13 4.96
N LYS A 112 -5.05 4.98 4.42
CA LYS A 112 -5.52 3.69 3.92
C LYS A 112 -4.93 3.46 2.54
N MET A 113 -3.94 2.56 2.42
CA MET A 113 -3.57 2.04 1.12
C MET A 113 -4.80 1.46 0.42
N HIS A 114 -5.15 2.05 -0.70
CA HIS A 114 -6.30 1.64 -1.50
C HIS A 114 -5.95 0.33 -2.21
N GLN A 115 -6.43 -0.77 -1.63
CA GLN A 115 -6.28 -2.10 -2.21
C GLN A 115 -7.16 -2.24 -3.46
N PRO A 116 -6.80 -3.06 -4.45
CA PRO A 116 -7.66 -3.41 -5.57
C PRO A 116 -9.06 -3.83 -5.16
N ASP A 117 -9.20 -4.54 -4.02
CA ASP A 117 -10.48 -4.90 -3.43
C ASP A 117 -11.43 -3.70 -3.18
N ILE A 118 -10.92 -2.49 -3.11
CA ILE A 118 -11.69 -1.25 -2.91
C ILE A 118 -11.78 -0.45 -4.20
N CYS A 119 -10.66 -0.26 -4.91
CA CYS A 119 -10.59 0.63 -6.07
C CYS A 119 -11.34 0.09 -7.29
N TYR A 120 -11.27 -1.23 -7.52
CA TYR A 120 -11.97 -1.85 -8.65
C TYR A 120 -13.49 -1.78 -8.50
N PRO A 121 -14.09 -2.20 -7.37
CA PRO A 121 -15.54 -2.05 -7.16
C PRO A 121 -16.00 -0.59 -7.20
N ALA A 122 -15.23 0.35 -6.67
CA ALA A 122 -15.56 1.77 -6.69
C ALA A 122 -15.62 2.35 -8.13
N GLN A 123 -14.94 1.72 -9.09
CA GLN A 123 -14.94 2.07 -10.51
C GLN A 123 -15.84 1.16 -11.36
N GLY A 124 -16.73 0.40 -10.71
CA GLY A 124 -17.76 -0.41 -11.37
C GLY A 124 -17.31 -1.81 -11.79
N TYR A 125 -16.12 -2.26 -11.36
CA TYR A 125 -15.68 -3.63 -11.62
C TYR A 125 -16.25 -4.60 -10.58
N GLN A 126 -16.51 -5.82 -10.99
CA GLN A 126 -17.00 -6.91 -10.17
C GLN A 126 -15.90 -7.95 -9.97
N LEU A 127 -15.58 -8.27 -8.72
CA LEU A 127 -14.64 -9.34 -8.38
C LEU A 127 -15.25 -10.69 -8.76
N GLN A 128 -14.57 -11.44 -9.63
CA GLN A 128 -14.96 -12.78 -10.06
C GLN A 128 -14.23 -13.86 -9.25
N LYS A 129 -12.91 -13.68 -9.08
CA LYS A 129 -12.05 -14.61 -8.33
C LYS A 129 -11.01 -13.88 -7.52
N THR A 130 -10.63 -14.46 -6.39
CA THR A 130 -9.49 -13.99 -5.57
C THR A 130 -8.75 -15.18 -4.98
N GLN A 131 -7.42 -15.07 -4.93
CA GLN A 131 -6.53 -16.08 -4.36
C GLN A 131 -5.35 -15.38 -3.68
N THR A 132 -5.01 -15.81 -2.47
CA THR A 132 -3.75 -15.45 -1.83
C THR A 132 -2.64 -16.34 -2.40
N VAL A 133 -1.52 -15.73 -2.78
CA VAL A 133 -0.38 -16.42 -3.38
C VAL A 133 0.92 -15.93 -2.77
N THR A 134 1.97 -16.75 -2.85
CA THR A 134 3.35 -16.34 -2.63
C THR A 134 4.00 -16.17 -4.00
N PHE A 135 4.65 -15.04 -4.23
CA PHE A 135 5.40 -14.76 -5.45
C PHE A 135 6.82 -15.34 -5.32
N GLU A 136 6.96 -16.63 -5.66
CA GLU A 136 8.18 -17.40 -5.47
C GLU A 136 9.34 -16.94 -6.38
N THR A 137 9.01 -16.29 -7.50
CA THR A 137 10.00 -15.81 -8.49
C THR A 137 10.71 -14.52 -8.03
N LEU A 138 10.24 -13.87 -6.97
CA LEU A 138 10.84 -12.65 -6.45
C LEU A 138 11.98 -13.00 -5.50
N ASN A 139 13.18 -12.46 -5.81
CA ASN A 139 14.36 -12.63 -4.97
C ASN A 139 14.29 -11.69 -3.76
N SER A 140 13.65 -12.14 -2.69
CA SER A 140 13.45 -11.40 -1.44
C SER A 140 13.92 -12.22 -0.24
N THR A 141 14.38 -11.55 0.81
CA THR A 141 14.81 -12.19 2.07
C THR A 141 13.63 -12.75 2.87
N ALA A 142 12.43 -12.22 2.66
CA ALA A 142 11.20 -12.70 3.26
C ALA A 142 10.16 -13.05 2.19
N PRO A 143 9.20 -13.96 2.46
CA PRO A 143 8.17 -14.32 1.50
C PRO A 143 7.35 -13.12 1.06
N VAL A 144 7.18 -12.95 -0.26
CA VAL A 144 6.31 -11.92 -0.83
C VAL A 144 4.92 -12.52 -1.01
N ILE A 145 4.06 -12.29 -0.03
CA ILE A 145 2.68 -12.78 -0.03
C ILE A 145 1.77 -11.68 -0.54
N GLY A 146 0.95 -12.01 -1.54
CA GLY A 146 -0.01 -11.09 -2.13
C GLY A 146 -1.26 -11.78 -2.62
N LYS A 147 -1.93 -11.17 -3.58
CA LYS A 147 -3.17 -11.70 -4.15
C LYS A 147 -3.13 -11.70 -5.66
N ARG A 148 -3.82 -12.68 -6.25
CA ARG A 148 -4.29 -12.70 -7.63
C ARG A 148 -5.79 -12.55 -7.63
N GLN A 149 -6.30 -11.67 -8.48
CA GLN A 149 -7.71 -11.36 -8.58
C GLN A 149 -8.12 -11.27 -10.05
N LEU A 150 -9.34 -11.67 -10.34
CA LEU A 150 -9.97 -11.53 -11.64
C LEU A 150 -11.17 -10.61 -11.48
N TYR A 151 -11.20 -9.54 -12.25
CA TYR A 151 -12.27 -8.57 -12.26
C TYR A 151 -12.96 -8.52 -13.62
N TYR A 152 -14.27 -8.28 -13.63
CA TYR A 152 -15.06 -7.98 -14.81
C TYR A 152 -15.61 -6.56 -14.71
N GLY A 153 -15.39 -5.75 -15.72
CA GLY A 153 -15.91 -4.38 -15.81
C GLY A 153 -15.60 -3.77 -17.17
N GLN A 154 -16.34 -2.74 -17.56
CA GLN A 154 -16.15 -2.05 -18.85
C GLN A 154 -16.11 -3.01 -20.06
N ASN A 155 -16.88 -4.10 -20.01
CA ASN A 155 -16.99 -5.15 -21.03
C ASN A 155 -15.70 -5.98 -21.27
N HIS A 156 -14.78 -6.05 -20.31
CA HIS A 156 -13.60 -6.90 -20.37
C HIS A 156 -13.30 -7.55 -19.03
N LEU A 157 -12.46 -8.57 -19.04
CA LEU A 157 -11.86 -9.16 -17.86
C LEU A 157 -10.47 -8.58 -17.64
N GLU A 158 -10.10 -8.36 -16.39
CA GLU A 158 -8.78 -7.90 -15.99
C GLU A 158 -8.20 -8.82 -14.93
N ALA A 159 -7.08 -9.48 -15.26
CA ALA A 159 -6.29 -10.24 -14.31
C ALA A 159 -5.39 -9.27 -13.55
N VAL A 160 -5.36 -9.38 -12.22
CA VAL A 160 -4.63 -8.48 -11.33
C VAL A 160 -3.78 -9.29 -10.38
N SER A 161 -2.50 -8.92 -10.25
CA SER A 161 -1.60 -9.44 -9.23
C SER A 161 -1.06 -8.28 -8.40
N TYR A 162 -1.08 -8.39 -7.07
CA TYR A 162 -0.57 -7.32 -6.23
C TYR A 162 -0.09 -7.82 -4.86
N TRP A 163 0.77 -7.02 -4.25
CA TRP A 163 1.08 -7.10 -2.82
C TRP A 163 1.19 -5.71 -2.21
N ILE A 164 1.16 -5.67 -0.90
CA ILE A 164 1.42 -4.47 -0.11
C ILE A 164 2.58 -4.80 0.82
N ARG A 165 3.67 -4.04 0.73
CA ARG A 165 4.76 -4.07 1.70
C ARG A 165 4.57 -2.95 2.72
N VAL A 166 4.75 -3.28 3.99
CA VAL A 166 4.83 -2.33 5.09
C VAL A 166 6.08 -2.68 5.91
N GLY A 167 7.08 -1.82 5.87
CA GLY A 167 8.39 -2.11 6.46
C GLY A 167 9.00 -3.39 5.90
N ASP A 168 9.25 -4.33 6.78
CA ASP A 168 9.91 -5.61 6.52
C ASP A 168 8.96 -6.77 6.14
N ARG A 169 7.66 -6.51 5.92
CA ARG A 169 6.66 -7.57 5.67
C ARG A 169 5.66 -7.20 4.59
N THR A 170 5.12 -8.23 3.93
CA THR A 170 3.95 -8.09 3.05
C THR A 170 2.66 -8.35 3.80
N MET A 171 1.59 -7.63 3.41
CA MET A 171 0.27 -7.67 4.03
C MET A 171 -0.79 -8.03 2.99
N THR A 172 -1.74 -8.90 3.36
CA THR A 172 -2.86 -9.31 2.49
C THR A 172 -4.21 -8.80 2.99
N SER A 173 -4.25 -8.21 4.18
CA SER A 173 -5.48 -7.67 4.76
C SER A 173 -5.24 -6.37 5.53
N GLY A 174 -6.27 -5.52 5.57
CA GLY A 174 -6.24 -4.29 6.36
C GLY A 174 -6.12 -4.53 7.88
N VAL A 175 -6.53 -5.70 8.38
CA VAL A 175 -6.36 -6.07 9.78
C VAL A 175 -4.88 -6.31 10.10
N GLN A 176 -4.18 -7.09 9.27
CA GLN A 176 -2.73 -7.32 9.41
C GLN A 176 -1.96 -6.00 9.37
N MET A 177 -2.32 -5.09 8.45
CA MET A 177 -1.70 -3.77 8.34
C MET A 177 -1.90 -2.96 9.63
N ARG A 178 -3.11 -2.92 10.20
CA ARG A 178 -3.37 -2.21 11.46
C ARG A 178 -2.60 -2.78 12.63
N LEU A 179 -2.53 -4.10 12.75
CA LEU A 179 -1.75 -4.77 13.79
C LEU A 179 -0.27 -4.46 13.67
N LYS A 180 0.28 -4.44 12.45
CA LYS A 180 1.67 -4.07 12.18
C LYS A 180 1.96 -2.62 12.57
N ILE A 181 1.10 -1.67 12.19
CA ILE A 181 1.24 -0.26 12.58
C ILE A 181 1.23 -0.09 14.10
N ILE A 182 0.36 -0.83 14.80
CA ILE A 182 0.31 -0.82 16.28
C ILE A 182 1.58 -1.43 16.86
N GLU A 183 2.01 -2.58 16.36
CA GLU A 183 3.25 -3.26 16.78
C GLU A 183 4.45 -2.31 16.63
N ASP A 184 4.65 -1.75 15.44
CA ASP A 184 5.80 -0.88 15.16
C ASP A 184 5.73 0.43 15.93
N GLY A 185 4.54 1.04 16.03
CA GLY A 185 4.34 2.29 16.77
C GLY A 185 4.54 2.15 18.28
N LEU A 186 3.95 1.12 18.90
CA LEU A 186 4.00 0.95 20.35
C LEU A 186 5.24 0.22 20.83
N LEU A 187 5.69 -0.85 20.12
CA LEU A 187 6.80 -1.69 20.58
C LEU A 187 8.16 -1.24 20.05
N LYS A 188 8.20 -0.73 18.82
CA LYS A 188 9.45 -0.30 18.18
C LYS A 188 9.60 1.21 18.14
N GLY A 189 8.56 1.96 18.48
CA GLY A 189 8.55 3.43 18.50
C GLY A 189 8.80 4.07 17.14
N ARG A 190 8.47 3.36 16.02
CA ARG A 190 8.70 3.81 14.64
C ARG A 190 7.44 3.65 13.80
N LEU A 191 7.33 4.47 12.75
CA LEU A 191 6.34 4.31 11.68
C LEU A 191 7.12 3.93 10.42
N ASP A 192 6.85 2.75 9.90
CA ASP A 192 7.49 2.27 8.69
C ASP A 192 6.79 2.83 7.43
N ASP A 193 7.52 2.85 6.33
CA ASP A 193 6.98 3.15 5.01
C ASP A 193 6.18 1.98 4.44
N GLY A 194 5.47 2.22 3.36
CA GLY A 194 4.77 1.16 2.66
C GLY A 194 4.53 1.46 1.20
N ILE A 195 4.41 0.41 0.43
CA ILE A 195 4.12 0.47 -1.01
C ILE A 195 3.08 -0.57 -1.41
N LEU A 196 2.13 -0.15 -2.24
CA LEU A 196 1.32 -1.05 -3.05
C LEU A 196 2.04 -1.26 -4.39
N VAL A 197 2.27 -2.51 -4.74
CA VAL A 197 2.73 -2.93 -6.08
C VAL A 197 1.62 -3.72 -6.73
N ARG A 198 1.09 -3.22 -7.85
CA ARG A 198 0.03 -3.85 -8.63
C ARG A 198 0.45 -3.97 -10.08
N VAL A 199 0.24 -5.14 -10.64
CA VAL A 199 0.28 -5.35 -12.09
C VAL A 199 -1.03 -5.93 -12.56
N SER A 200 -1.43 -5.58 -13.79
CA SER A 200 -2.67 -6.07 -14.38
C SER A 200 -2.58 -6.21 -15.89
N THR A 201 -3.40 -7.09 -16.44
CA THR A 201 -3.51 -7.36 -17.88
C THR A 201 -4.98 -7.57 -18.24
N VAL A 202 -5.44 -6.90 -19.28
CA VAL A 202 -6.77 -7.14 -19.87
C VAL A 202 -6.74 -8.44 -20.65
N ILE A 203 -7.71 -9.31 -20.39
CA ILE A 203 -7.82 -10.62 -21.05
C ILE A 203 -9.16 -10.79 -21.74
N PRO A 204 -9.25 -11.53 -22.86
CA PRO A 204 -10.48 -11.70 -23.60
C PRO A 204 -11.50 -12.58 -22.88
N ASP A 205 -11.04 -13.59 -22.16
CA ASP A 205 -11.89 -14.53 -21.42
C ASP A 205 -11.13 -15.15 -20.22
N GLU A 206 -11.87 -15.84 -19.36
CA GLU A 206 -11.33 -16.40 -18.10
C GLU A 206 -10.28 -17.49 -18.34
N SER A 207 -10.31 -18.22 -19.46
CA SER A 207 -9.31 -19.26 -19.76
C SER A 207 -7.90 -18.70 -19.86
N LYS A 208 -7.76 -17.40 -20.18
CA LYS A 208 -6.49 -16.68 -20.29
C LYS A 208 -5.97 -16.13 -18.96
N ALA A 209 -6.71 -16.29 -17.87
CA ALA A 209 -6.28 -15.78 -16.58
C ALA A 209 -4.97 -16.42 -16.09
N LYS A 210 -4.77 -17.73 -16.33
CA LYS A 210 -3.54 -18.42 -15.95
C LYS A 210 -2.34 -17.87 -16.73
N ASP A 211 -2.47 -17.71 -18.04
CA ASP A 211 -1.42 -17.17 -18.92
C ASP A 211 -1.03 -15.74 -18.47
N ALA A 212 -2.02 -14.93 -18.13
CA ALA A 212 -1.80 -13.57 -17.61
C ALA A 212 -1.05 -13.56 -16.28
N TYR A 213 -1.37 -14.46 -15.35
CA TYR A 213 -0.64 -14.54 -14.08
C TYR A 213 0.79 -15.05 -14.25
N GLU A 214 1.06 -15.94 -15.20
CA GLU A 214 2.42 -16.35 -15.54
C GLU A 214 3.21 -15.20 -16.16
N LEU A 215 2.57 -14.40 -17.04
CA LEU A 215 3.13 -13.17 -17.59
C LEU A 215 3.48 -12.16 -16.49
N HIS A 216 2.56 -11.98 -15.50
CA HIS A 216 2.81 -11.11 -14.35
C HIS A 216 4.03 -11.57 -13.55
N GLU A 217 4.20 -12.87 -13.28
CA GLU A 217 5.37 -13.35 -12.54
C GLU A 217 6.67 -13.13 -13.29
N LYS A 218 6.71 -13.42 -14.60
CA LYS A 218 7.86 -13.13 -15.43
C LYS A 218 8.22 -11.64 -15.36
N PHE A 219 7.26 -10.77 -15.64
CA PHE A 219 7.46 -9.32 -15.60
C PHE A 219 7.91 -8.84 -14.22
N LEU A 220 7.23 -9.25 -13.16
CA LEU A 220 7.52 -8.81 -11.79
C LEU A 220 8.93 -9.23 -11.33
N SER A 221 9.38 -10.42 -11.69
CA SER A 221 10.74 -10.88 -11.40
C SER A 221 11.79 -10.00 -12.04
N GLU A 222 11.62 -9.67 -13.33
CA GLU A 222 12.52 -8.79 -14.06
C GLU A 222 12.43 -7.33 -13.56
N PHE A 223 11.21 -6.84 -13.33
CA PHE A 223 10.95 -5.49 -12.80
C PHE A 223 11.59 -5.29 -11.43
N ALA A 224 11.33 -6.20 -10.49
CA ALA A 224 11.89 -6.11 -9.15
C ALA A 224 13.43 -6.22 -9.16
N SER A 225 14.01 -7.09 -10.00
CA SER A 225 15.46 -7.25 -10.09
C SER A 225 16.17 -5.96 -10.48
N VAL A 226 15.57 -5.15 -11.35
CA VAL A 226 16.15 -3.86 -11.77
C VAL A 226 15.84 -2.75 -10.76
N VAL A 227 14.63 -2.68 -10.26
CA VAL A 227 14.22 -1.62 -9.32
C VAL A 227 14.95 -1.75 -7.98
N GLU A 228 15.09 -2.96 -7.45
CA GLU A 228 15.77 -3.20 -6.17
C GLU A 228 17.28 -2.89 -6.21
N VAL A 229 17.92 -2.90 -7.39
CA VAL A 229 19.28 -2.41 -7.56
C VAL A 229 19.35 -0.89 -7.39
N ASN A 230 18.38 -0.17 -7.95
CA ASN A 230 18.35 1.30 -7.93
C ASN A 230 17.77 1.85 -6.61
N ALA A 231 16.82 1.13 -6.01
CA ALA A 231 16.14 1.51 -4.78
C ALA A 231 15.91 0.27 -3.89
N PRO A 232 16.96 -0.20 -3.18
CA PRO A 232 16.87 -1.41 -2.36
C PRO A 232 15.79 -1.31 -1.27
N GLY A 233 14.94 -2.35 -1.16
CA GLY A 233 13.84 -2.41 -0.21
C GLY A 233 12.63 -1.56 -0.57
N LEU A 234 12.57 -1.02 -1.79
CA LEU A 234 11.41 -0.25 -2.23
C LEU A 234 10.21 -1.15 -2.46
N LEU A 235 10.35 -2.19 -3.26
CA LEU A 235 9.24 -3.07 -3.66
C LEU A 235 9.12 -4.29 -2.74
N LEU A 236 10.26 -4.82 -2.29
CA LEU A 236 10.37 -6.09 -1.60
C LEU A 236 10.70 -5.91 -0.11
N PRO A 237 10.24 -6.82 0.77
CA PRO A 237 10.66 -6.83 2.16
C PRO A 237 12.15 -7.23 2.26
N ASN A 238 12.89 -6.51 3.12
CA ASN A 238 14.33 -6.72 3.39
C ASN A 238 14.53 -7.49 4.69
#